data_c9eb3f5aaeed40bafa38815999dae772
#
_entry.id   c9eb3f5aaeed40bafa38815999dae772
#
_cell.length_a   1.000
_cell.length_b   1.000
_cell.length_c   1.000
_cell.angle_alpha   90.00
_cell.angle_beta   90.00
_cell.angle_gamma   90.00
#
_symmetry.space_group_name_H-M   'P 1'
#
loop_
_entity.id
_entity.type
_entity.pdbx_description
1 polymer ?
#
loop_
_entity_poly.entity_id
_entity_poly.type
_entity_poly.pdbx_seq_one_letter_code
_entity_poly.pdbx_strand_id
1 'polypeptide(L)'
;SASIASYDLSNGEAIWHVTNLPGFTCPSPVASDDKVYFGAWTTAHVTGSTRVASLFSEDDQLTPEQLASFPAFMDRFDKNKDGKIAPMEFPPSRAQDAFNFNDRDQSGYWEKKEIAPLFKNSGKSLRGRNVLVSISAGGKGDITKTHVNWKKRKALPYVASPLLYQDRLYYVKKGGYLTAIHPISGEPFFESEKIGVSGEYYASPIGVDGQILVASKEGIITLF
;
A
#
# COMPACT_ATOMS: atom_id res chain seq x y z
N SER A 1 8.42 2.77 -14.06
CA SER A 1 8.26 3.18 -12.66
C SER A 1 7.44 4.46 -12.64
N ALA A 2 6.55 4.59 -11.66
CA ALA A 2 5.89 5.85 -11.43
C ALA A 2 6.88 6.86 -10.80
N SER A 3 6.61 8.12 -11.02
CA SER A 3 7.38 9.23 -10.47
C SER A 3 6.43 10.31 -9.99
N ILE A 4 6.90 11.11 -9.04
CA ILE A 4 6.34 12.40 -8.70
C ILE A 4 7.28 13.47 -9.26
N ALA A 5 6.74 14.54 -9.83
CA ALA A 5 7.53 15.63 -10.40
C ALA A 5 6.96 16.97 -9.97
N SER A 6 7.85 17.95 -9.86
CA SER A 6 7.51 19.36 -9.65
C SER A 6 7.74 20.13 -10.95
N TYR A 7 6.86 21.07 -11.21
CA TYR A 7 6.90 21.93 -12.40
C TYR A 7 6.91 23.40 -12.00
N ASP A 8 7.58 24.19 -12.78
CA ASP A 8 7.52 25.64 -12.68
C ASP A 8 6.13 26.12 -13.15
N LEU A 9 5.44 26.86 -12.30
CA LEU A 9 4.09 27.35 -12.61
C LEU A 9 4.05 28.43 -13.69
N SER A 10 5.17 29.08 -13.96
CA SER A 10 5.25 30.16 -14.95
C SER A 10 5.41 29.66 -16.37
N ASN A 11 6.06 28.50 -16.57
CA ASN A 11 6.41 27.99 -17.90
C ASN A 11 6.13 26.51 -18.12
N GLY A 12 5.76 25.78 -17.05
CA GLY A 12 5.44 24.34 -17.12
C GLY A 12 6.66 23.41 -17.24
N GLU A 13 7.88 23.95 -17.10
CA GLU A 13 9.07 23.12 -17.15
C GLU A 13 9.23 22.26 -15.88
N ALA A 14 9.70 21.01 -16.06
CA ALA A 14 9.98 20.11 -14.95
C ALA A 14 11.21 20.62 -14.17
N ILE A 15 11.05 20.84 -12.87
CA ILE A 15 12.13 21.27 -11.99
C ILE A 15 12.87 20.06 -11.43
N TRP A 16 12.15 19.14 -10.78
CA TRP A 16 12.72 17.94 -10.19
C TRP A 16 11.74 16.77 -10.26
N HIS A 17 12.25 15.58 -10.07
CA HIS A 17 11.43 14.38 -9.97
C HIS A 17 12.03 13.37 -8.98
N VAL A 18 11.15 12.53 -8.41
CA VAL A 18 11.49 11.34 -7.61
C VAL A 18 10.95 10.12 -8.33
N THR A 19 11.79 9.14 -8.54
CA THR A 19 11.48 7.90 -9.26
C THR A 19 11.33 6.68 -8.32
N ASN A 20 11.11 5.50 -8.89
CA ASN A 20 10.97 4.23 -8.16
C ASN A 20 9.80 4.22 -7.16
N LEU A 21 8.71 4.90 -7.50
CA LEU A 21 7.45 4.86 -6.78
C LEU A 21 6.53 3.77 -7.35
N PRO A 22 5.56 3.26 -6.56
CA PRO A 22 4.52 2.36 -7.03
C PRO A 22 3.68 2.96 -8.16
N GLY A 23 3.10 2.10 -8.99
CA GLY A 23 2.39 2.51 -10.20
C GLY A 23 0.97 3.02 -10.01
N PHE A 24 0.35 2.78 -8.87
CA PHE A 24 -1.01 3.25 -8.56
C PHE A 24 -0.96 4.32 -7.49
N THR A 25 -1.41 5.51 -7.84
CA THR A 25 -1.37 6.67 -6.96
C THR A 25 -2.76 7.27 -6.90
N CYS A 26 -3.54 6.89 -5.88
CA CYS A 26 -4.84 7.47 -5.63
C CYS A 26 -4.75 8.69 -4.69
N PRO A 27 -3.90 8.65 -3.62
CA PRO A 27 -3.78 9.77 -2.71
C PRO A 27 -3.23 11.03 -3.38
N SER A 28 -3.79 12.19 -3.04
CA SER A 28 -3.20 13.47 -3.38
C SER A 28 -1.97 13.74 -2.52
N PRO A 29 -0.91 14.35 -3.08
CA PRO A 29 0.19 14.85 -2.27
C PRO A 29 -0.29 15.90 -1.26
N VAL A 30 0.31 15.91 -0.09
CA VAL A 30 0.08 16.92 0.95
C VAL A 30 1.41 17.64 1.18
N ALA A 31 1.38 18.95 1.33
CA ALA A 31 2.57 19.75 1.49
C ALA A 31 2.57 20.53 2.82
N SER A 32 3.74 20.73 3.38
CA SER A 32 4.09 21.81 4.29
C SER A 32 5.03 22.77 3.57
N ASP A 33 5.57 23.77 4.26
CA ASP A 33 6.40 24.83 3.64
C ASP A 33 7.53 24.30 2.74
N ASP A 34 8.26 23.30 3.20
CA ASP A 34 9.44 22.75 2.54
C ASP A 34 9.36 21.26 2.23
N LYS A 35 8.24 20.61 2.49
CA LYS A 35 8.09 19.14 2.34
C LYS A 35 6.81 18.75 1.62
N VAL A 36 6.92 17.65 0.87
CA VAL A 36 5.80 16.97 0.24
C VAL A 36 5.68 15.55 0.82
N TYR A 37 4.47 15.20 1.24
CA TYR A 37 4.12 13.87 1.72
C TYR A 37 3.24 13.19 0.68
N PHE A 38 3.65 12.00 0.25
CA PHE A 38 3.01 11.33 -0.86
C PHE A 38 2.86 9.84 -0.60
N GLY A 39 1.63 9.36 -0.71
CA GLY A 39 1.29 7.95 -0.64
C GLY A 39 1.19 7.33 -2.03
N ALA A 40 1.76 6.16 -2.21
CA ALA A 40 1.66 5.41 -3.44
C ALA A 40 1.46 3.92 -3.16
N TRP A 41 0.65 3.28 -3.98
CA TRP A 41 0.24 1.90 -3.81
C TRP A 41 0.54 1.07 -5.06
N THR A 42 0.67 -0.24 -4.89
CA THR A 42 0.83 -1.18 -6.00
C THR A 42 0.19 -2.53 -5.66
N THR A 43 -0.31 -3.19 -6.66
CA THR A 43 -0.71 -4.60 -6.57
C THR A 43 0.49 -5.54 -6.67
N ALA A 44 1.64 -5.04 -7.11
CA ALA A 44 2.86 -5.83 -7.32
C ALA A 44 3.90 -5.46 -6.25
N HIS A 45 4.17 -6.37 -5.35
CA HIS A 45 5.03 -6.11 -4.19
C HIS A 45 6.53 -6.29 -4.45
N VAL A 46 6.95 -6.94 -5.53
CA VAL A 46 8.37 -7.25 -5.77
C VAL A 46 8.73 -7.13 -7.24
N THR A 47 9.97 -6.71 -7.53
CA THR A 47 10.56 -6.74 -8.87
C THR A 47 10.57 -8.17 -9.40
N GLY A 48 9.98 -8.41 -10.56
CA GLY A 48 9.83 -9.76 -11.12
C GLY A 48 8.68 -10.54 -10.49
N SER A 49 7.76 -9.84 -9.81
CA SER A 49 6.68 -10.48 -9.07
C SER A 49 5.71 -11.23 -10.00
N THR A 50 5.33 -12.36 -9.51
CA THR A 50 4.24 -13.17 -10.03
C THR A 50 2.90 -12.54 -9.64
N ARG A 51 1.80 -12.94 -10.27
CA ARG A 51 0.46 -12.51 -9.85
C ARG A 51 0.15 -12.93 -8.41
N VAL A 52 0.76 -14.02 -7.93
CA VAL A 52 0.69 -14.48 -6.54
C VAL A 52 1.11 -13.39 -5.57
N ALA A 53 2.20 -12.67 -5.85
CA ALA A 53 2.71 -11.63 -4.96
C ALA A 53 1.69 -10.49 -4.72
N SER A 54 0.74 -10.28 -5.64
CA SER A 54 -0.32 -9.28 -5.46
C SER A 54 -1.41 -9.68 -4.48
N LEU A 55 -1.46 -10.95 -4.11
CA LEU A 55 -2.47 -11.49 -3.19
C LEU A 55 -2.06 -11.40 -1.71
N PHE A 56 -0.80 -11.03 -1.46
CA PHE A 56 -0.24 -10.96 -0.11
C PHE A 56 0.35 -9.58 0.18
N SER A 57 0.33 -9.20 1.45
CA SER A 57 0.96 -7.99 1.97
C SER A 57 2.32 -8.31 2.58
N GLU A 58 3.09 -7.28 2.97
CA GLU A 58 4.32 -7.48 3.74
C GLU A 58 4.05 -8.07 5.12
N ASP A 59 2.85 -7.84 5.67
CA ASP A 59 2.44 -8.37 6.97
C ASP A 59 2.22 -9.90 6.94
N ASP A 60 2.01 -10.49 5.76
CA ASP A 60 1.87 -11.94 5.59
C ASP A 60 3.20 -12.70 5.69
N GLN A 61 4.33 -11.98 5.80
CA GLN A 61 5.69 -12.51 6.03
C GLN A 61 6.13 -13.61 5.05
N LEU A 62 5.72 -13.50 3.79
CA LEU A 62 6.14 -14.43 2.75
C LEU A 62 7.55 -14.09 2.25
N THR A 63 8.37 -15.11 2.09
CA THR A 63 9.70 -14.95 1.51
C THR A 63 9.61 -14.67 -0.01
N PRO A 64 10.62 -14.00 -0.60
CA PRO A 64 10.69 -13.84 -2.05
C PRO A 64 10.60 -15.18 -2.82
N GLU A 65 11.14 -16.25 -2.26
CA GLU A 65 11.06 -17.58 -2.84
C GLU A 65 9.64 -18.13 -2.85
N GLN A 66 8.90 -17.99 -1.74
CA GLN A 66 7.50 -18.39 -1.65
C GLN A 66 6.59 -17.62 -2.62
N LEU A 67 6.95 -16.38 -2.93
CA LEU A 67 6.22 -15.55 -3.90
C LEU A 67 6.62 -15.81 -5.37
N ALA A 68 7.77 -16.44 -5.61
CA ALA A 68 8.30 -16.70 -6.94
C ALA A 68 8.20 -18.16 -7.38
N SER A 69 8.12 -19.10 -6.44
CA SER A 69 8.18 -20.55 -6.68
C SER A 69 6.88 -21.24 -6.27
N PHE A 70 6.23 -21.90 -7.23
CA PHE A 70 5.04 -22.69 -6.94
C PHE A 70 5.28 -23.80 -5.90
N PRO A 71 6.36 -24.59 -5.94
CA PRO A 71 6.64 -25.58 -4.89
C PRO A 71 6.79 -24.96 -3.50
N ALA A 72 7.55 -23.88 -3.36
CA ALA A 72 7.75 -23.22 -2.06
C ALA A 72 6.45 -22.60 -1.52
N PHE A 73 5.56 -22.16 -2.41
CA PHE A 73 4.24 -21.68 -2.05
C PHE A 73 3.34 -22.82 -1.52
N MET A 74 3.32 -23.95 -2.23
CA MET A 74 2.58 -25.12 -1.79
C MET A 74 3.10 -25.63 -0.43
N ASP A 75 4.42 -25.70 -0.24
CA ASP A 75 5.02 -26.11 1.04
C ASP A 75 4.60 -25.19 2.22
N ARG A 76 4.36 -23.94 1.94
CA ARG A 76 3.90 -22.95 2.95
C ARG A 76 2.44 -23.11 3.32
N PHE A 77 1.56 -23.34 2.34
CA PHE A 77 0.11 -23.22 2.51
C PHE A 77 -0.63 -24.55 2.48
N ASP A 78 -0.21 -25.52 1.71
CA ASP A 78 -0.78 -26.88 1.70
C ASP A 78 -0.34 -27.65 2.95
N LYS A 79 -1.03 -27.39 4.05
CA LYS A 79 -0.65 -27.92 5.38
C LYS A 79 -0.95 -29.40 5.52
N ASN A 80 -2.01 -29.87 4.88
CA ASN A 80 -2.42 -31.27 4.93
C ASN A 80 -1.75 -32.15 3.87
N LYS A 81 -0.99 -31.51 2.92
CA LYS A 81 -0.24 -32.14 1.81
C LYS A 81 -1.12 -32.94 0.85
N ASP A 82 -2.34 -32.46 0.60
CA ASP A 82 -3.26 -33.07 -0.36
C ASP A 82 -3.08 -32.56 -1.80
N GLY A 83 -2.14 -31.62 -2.03
CA GLY A 83 -1.84 -31.02 -3.31
C GLY A 83 -2.78 -29.88 -3.72
N LYS A 84 -3.61 -29.42 -2.81
CA LYS A 84 -4.58 -28.34 -2.97
C LYS A 84 -4.44 -27.35 -1.83
N ILE A 85 -5.10 -26.19 -1.95
CA ILE A 85 -5.16 -25.22 -0.84
C ILE A 85 -6.61 -24.87 -0.59
N ALA A 86 -7.08 -25.13 0.62
CA ALA A 86 -8.40 -24.69 1.09
C ALA A 86 -8.36 -23.23 1.60
N PRO A 87 -9.48 -22.50 1.64
CA PRO A 87 -9.52 -21.14 2.16
C PRO A 87 -8.97 -20.98 3.58
N MET A 88 -9.20 -21.98 4.42
CA MET A 88 -8.76 -21.98 5.83
C MET A 88 -7.25 -22.21 6.01
N GLU A 89 -6.54 -22.62 4.96
CA GLU A 89 -5.08 -22.80 4.99
C GLU A 89 -4.34 -21.48 4.77
N PHE A 90 -5.03 -20.48 4.24
CA PHE A 90 -4.52 -19.12 4.22
C PHE A 90 -4.73 -18.42 5.57
N PRO A 91 -3.77 -17.59 6.00
CA PRO A 91 -4.03 -16.63 7.06
C PRO A 91 -5.10 -15.62 6.58
N PRO A 92 -5.76 -14.89 7.48
CA PRO A 92 -6.61 -13.75 7.11
C PRO A 92 -5.81 -12.75 6.26
N SER A 93 -6.04 -12.75 4.95
CA SER A 93 -5.24 -12.03 3.95
C SER A 93 -6.06 -11.74 2.71
N ARG A 94 -5.53 -10.92 1.80
CA ARG A 94 -6.14 -10.72 0.48
C ARG A 94 -6.27 -11.99 -0.35
N ALA A 95 -5.41 -12.98 -0.11
CA ALA A 95 -5.51 -14.27 -0.78
C ALA A 95 -6.82 -14.97 -0.39
N GLN A 96 -7.21 -14.90 0.88
CA GLN A 96 -8.48 -15.42 1.35
C GLN A 96 -9.68 -14.66 0.75
N ASP A 97 -9.61 -13.32 0.69
CA ASP A 97 -10.64 -12.49 0.06
C ASP A 97 -10.77 -12.77 -1.45
N ALA A 98 -9.65 -13.06 -2.10
CA ALA A 98 -9.58 -13.35 -3.54
C ALA A 98 -9.80 -14.84 -3.87
N PHE A 99 -10.08 -15.67 -2.88
CA PHE A 99 -10.15 -17.12 -3.06
C PHE A 99 -11.15 -17.52 -4.15
N ASN A 100 -12.39 -17.11 -4.02
CA ASN A 100 -13.47 -17.44 -4.95
C ASN A 100 -13.23 -16.91 -6.38
N PHE A 101 -12.46 -15.83 -6.52
CA PHE A 101 -12.12 -15.28 -7.83
C PHE A 101 -11.11 -16.15 -8.59
N ASN A 102 -10.24 -16.86 -7.87
CA ASN A 102 -9.20 -17.70 -8.44
C ASN A 102 -9.61 -19.19 -8.48
N ASP A 103 -10.57 -19.62 -7.66
CA ASP A 103 -11.24 -20.93 -7.71
C ASP A 103 -12.25 -20.90 -8.89
N ARG A 104 -11.74 -21.18 -10.09
CA ARG A 104 -12.50 -20.99 -11.33
C ARG A 104 -13.54 -22.08 -11.58
N ASP A 105 -13.28 -23.27 -11.09
CA ASP A 105 -14.19 -24.40 -11.24
C ASP A 105 -15.10 -24.61 -10.02
N GLN A 106 -14.99 -23.70 -9.05
CA GLN A 106 -15.80 -23.69 -7.83
C GLN A 106 -15.70 -25.01 -7.04
N SER A 107 -14.51 -25.61 -7.06
CA SER A 107 -14.22 -26.85 -6.31
C SER A 107 -14.11 -26.62 -4.80
N GLY A 108 -13.99 -25.37 -4.38
CA GLY A 108 -13.69 -25.00 -2.98
C GLY A 108 -12.21 -25.10 -2.61
N TYR A 109 -11.37 -25.35 -3.61
CA TYR A 109 -9.92 -25.49 -3.45
C TYR A 109 -9.16 -24.74 -4.54
N TRP A 110 -7.99 -24.23 -4.23
CA TRP A 110 -7.03 -23.80 -5.24
C TRP A 110 -6.17 -25.00 -5.65
N GLU A 111 -6.36 -25.46 -6.86
CA GLU A 111 -5.61 -26.56 -7.43
C GLU A 111 -4.41 -26.06 -8.28
N LYS A 112 -3.48 -26.96 -8.57
CA LYS A 112 -2.30 -26.66 -9.39
C LYS A 112 -2.65 -25.94 -10.70
N LYS A 113 -3.73 -26.34 -11.37
CA LYS A 113 -4.18 -25.73 -12.64
C LYS A 113 -4.55 -24.25 -12.51
N GLU A 114 -4.96 -23.82 -11.32
CA GLU A 114 -5.38 -22.46 -11.00
C GLU A 114 -4.23 -21.63 -10.42
N ILE A 115 -3.44 -22.24 -9.54
CA ILE A 115 -2.33 -21.57 -8.84
C ILE A 115 -1.11 -21.41 -9.75
N ALA A 116 -0.69 -22.46 -10.47
CA ALA A 116 0.54 -22.43 -11.26
C ALA A 116 0.59 -21.29 -12.30
N PRO A 117 -0.54 -20.92 -12.98
CA PRO A 117 -0.55 -19.76 -13.86
C PRO A 117 -0.28 -18.42 -13.16
N LEU A 118 -0.56 -18.31 -11.85
CA LEU A 118 -0.32 -17.10 -11.07
C LEU A 118 1.18 -16.85 -10.85
N PHE A 119 2.00 -17.89 -10.96
CA PHE A 119 3.46 -17.79 -10.90
C PHE A 119 4.11 -17.41 -12.22
N LYS A 120 3.38 -17.40 -13.33
CA LYS A 120 3.92 -16.91 -14.59
C LYS A 120 4.20 -15.43 -14.48
N ASN A 121 5.44 -15.06 -14.79
CA ASN A 121 5.86 -13.66 -14.83
C ASN A 121 4.95 -12.89 -15.79
N SER A 122 4.29 -11.86 -15.31
CA SER A 122 3.36 -11.06 -16.12
C SER A 122 4.07 -10.16 -17.13
N GLY A 123 5.40 -10.21 -17.22
CA GLY A 123 6.21 -9.40 -18.12
C GLY A 123 6.15 -7.89 -17.86
N LYS A 124 5.20 -7.44 -17.07
CA LYS A 124 5.03 -6.05 -16.66
C LYS A 124 5.54 -5.92 -15.23
N SER A 125 6.81 -5.60 -15.08
CA SER A 125 7.38 -5.19 -13.81
C SER A 125 6.73 -3.87 -13.37
N LEU A 126 5.66 -3.94 -12.60
CA LEU A 126 5.21 -2.81 -11.79
C LEU A 126 6.21 -2.72 -10.63
N ARG A 127 7.27 -1.97 -10.84
CA ARG A 127 8.30 -1.76 -9.82
C ARG A 127 7.75 -0.85 -8.73
N GLY A 128 7.93 -1.25 -7.50
CA GLY A 128 7.67 -0.44 -6.32
C GLY A 128 6.92 -1.21 -5.23
N ARG A 129 7.21 -0.87 -4.00
CA ARG A 129 6.47 -1.31 -2.82
C ARG A 129 5.56 -0.18 -2.38
N ASN A 130 4.42 -0.51 -1.77
CA ASN A 130 3.60 0.51 -1.13
C ASN A 130 4.47 1.41 -0.27
N VAL A 131 4.24 2.70 -0.35
CA VAL A 131 5.06 3.68 0.34
C VAL A 131 4.27 4.92 0.69
N LEU A 132 4.52 5.45 1.87
CA LEU A 132 4.32 6.86 2.21
C LEU A 132 5.71 7.46 2.35
N VAL A 133 5.95 8.55 1.66
CA VAL A 133 7.27 9.17 1.55
C VAL A 133 7.19 10.64 1.92
N SER A 134 8.23 11.13 2.60
CA SER A 134 8.49 12.55 2.77
C SER A 134 9.62 12.97 1.84
N ILE A 135 9.39 14.03 1.08
CA ILE A 135 10.33 14.59 0.11
C ILE A 135 10.54 16.06 0.48
N SER A 136 11.79 16.48 0.66
CA SER A 136 12.11 17.91 0.78
C SER A 136 11.93 18.59 -0.58
N ALA A 137 11.26 19.74 -0.60
CA ALA A 137 11.16 20.58 -1.78
C ALA A 137 12.54 21.16 -2.16
N GLY A 138 12.66 21.53 -3.42
CA GLY A 138 13.91 22.09 -3.97
C GLY A 138 14.72 21.07 -4.76
N GLY A 139 15.94 21.45 -5.12
CA GLY A 139 16.79 20.66 -6.03
C GLY A 139 16.40 20.79 -7.49
N LYS A 140 17.11 20.05 -8.37
CA LYS A 140 16.86 19.96 -9.81
C LYS A 140 17.08 18.54 -10.32
N GLY A 141 16.32 18.15 -11.34
CA GLY A 141 16.43 16.83 -11.98
C GLY A 141 16.02 15.69 -11.06
N ASP A 142 16.76 14.59 -11.07
CA ASP A 142 16.46 13.41 -10.23
C ASP A 142 16.96 13.61 -8.79
N ILE A 143 16.02 13.88 -7.89
CA ILE A 143 16.28 14.07 -6.45
C ILE A 143 15.98 12.83 -5.59
N THR A 144 15.76 11.68 -6.21
CA THR A 144 15.34 10.45 -5.52
C THR A 144 16.27 10.05 -4.37
N LYS A 145 17.59 10.27 -4.52
CA LYS A 145 18.59 9.87 -3.53
C LYS A 145 18.94 10.96 -2.52
N THR A 146 18.61 12.21 -2.81
CA THR A 146 19.10 13.37 -2.05
C THR A 146 18.03 14.05 -1.21
N HIS A 147 16.76 14.01 -1.64
CA HIS A 147 15.67 14.76 -1.00
C HIS A 147 14.56 13.88 -0.40
N VAL A 148 14.68 12.57 -0.49
CA VAL A 148 13.76 11.66 0.22
C VAL A 148 14.22 11.53 1.66
N ASN A 149 13.43 12.07 2.60
CA ASN A 149 13.78 12.12 4.03
C ASN A 149 13.54 10.77 4.71
N TRP A 150 12.33 10.22 4.50
CA TRP A 150 11.96 8.91 5.05
C TRP A 150 10.92 8.21 4.16
N LYS A 151 10.80 6.90 4.37
CA LYS A 151 9.80 6.05 3.71
C LYS A 151 9.15 5.14 4.74
N LYS A 152 7.83 5.15 4.80
CA LYS A 152 7.02 4.17 5.54
C LYS A 152 6.45 3.13 4.58
N ARG A 153 6.35 1.88 5.06
CA ARG A 153 5.88 0.75 4.24
C ARG A 153 4.79 -0.08 4.91
N LYS A 154 4.47 0.23 6.17
CA LYS A 154 3.43 -0.43 6.97
C LYS A 154 2.29 0.52 7.27
N ALA A 155 1.13 -0.05 7.61
CA ALA A 155 -0.08 0.68 8.03
C ALA A 155 -0.57 1.74 7.05
N LEU A 156 -0.25 1.62 5.77
CA LEU A 156 -0.45 2.65 4.75
C LEU A 156 -1.91 2.77 4.30
N PRO A 157 -2.37 3.98 3.92
CA PRO A 157 -3.65 4.17 3.29
C PRO A 157 -3.67 3.53 1.89
N TYR A 158 -4.86 3.16 1.42
CA TYR A 158 -5.05 2.65 0.06
C TYR A 158 -5.41 3.77 -0.92
N VAL A 159 -6.47 4.51 -0.62
CA VAL A 159 -7.01 5.58 -1.49
C VAL A 159 -6.95 6.93 -0.80
N ALA A 160 -7.24 6.96 0.51
CA ALA A 160 -7.29 8.19 1.28
C ALA A 160 -5.94 8.92 1.28
N SER A 161 -5.98 10.23 1.05
CA SER A 161 -4.80 11.07 1.18
C SER A 161 -4.42 11.24 2.66
N PRO A 162 -3.14 11.38 2.99
CA PRO A 162 -2.75 11.78 4.34
C PRO A 162 -3.24 13.20 4.64
N LEU A 163 -3.34 13.50 5.92
CA LEU A 163 -3.69 14.83 6.43
C LEU A 163 -2.52 15.36 7.27
N LEU A 164 -2.01 16.52 6.94
CA LEU A 164 -1.12 17.26 7.82
C LEU A 164 -1.96 18.23 8.67
N TYR A 165 -1.98 18.02 9.98
CA TYR A 165 -2.75 18.84 10.89
C TYR A 165 -2.09 18.90 12.27
N GLN A 166 -1.93 20.10 12.82
CA GLN A 166 -1.30 20.33 14.14
C GLN A 166 0.03 19.56 14.31
N ASP A 167 0.96 19.77 13.38
CA ASP A 167 2.29 19.17 13.36
C ASP A 167 2.32 17.63 13.39
N ARG A 168 1.25 17.00 12.92
CA ARG A 168 1.16 15.54 12.77
C ARG A 168 0.65 15.17 11.39
N LEU A 169 1.18 14.07 10.85
CA LEU A 169 0.71 13.50 9.60
C LEU A 169 -0.18 12.29 9.93
N TYR A 170 -1.45 12.43 9.62
CA TYR A 170 -2.48 11.41 9.86
C TYR A 170 -2.82 10.67 8.58
N TYR A 171 -3.08 9.39 8.68
CA TYR A 171 -3.63 8.60 7.59
C TYR A 171 -4.44 7.42 8.12
N VAL A 172 -5.51 7.09 7.38
CA VAL A 172 -6.45 6.03 7.72
C VAL A 172 -6.34 4.89 6.71
N LYS A 173 -6.36 3.66 7.20
CA LYS A 173 -6.41 2.47 6.35
C LYS A 173 -7.73 1.71 6.54
N LYS A 174 -7.98 0.78 5.60
CA LYS A 174 -9.07 -0.21 5.67
C LYS A 174 -9.21 -0.77 7.09
N GLY A 175 -10.44 -0.94 7.52
CA GLY A 175 -10.76 -1.43 8.85
C GLY A 175 -10.92 -0.35 9.92
N GLY A 176 -10.79 0.94 9.58
CA GLY A 176 -10.88 2.05 10.54
C GLY A 176 -9.68 2.14 11.47
N TYR A 177 -8.50 1.93 10.91
CA TYR A 177 -7.25 2.08 11.65
C TYR A 177 -6.58 3.41 11.28
N LEU A 178 -6.45 4.29 12.25
CA LEU A 178 -5.76 5.57 12.14
C LEU A 178 -4.30 5.43 12.60
N THR A 179 -3.43 6.12 11.90
CA THR A 179 -2.02 6.28 12.29
C THR A 179 -1.67 7.76 12.30
N ALA A 180 -0.93 8.20 13.29
CA ALA A 180 -0.33 9.53 13.35
C ALA A 180 1.18 9.44 13.50
N ILE A 181 1.90 10.17 12.66
CA ILE A 181 3.37 10.19 12.68
C ILE A 181 3.88 11.62 12.74
N HIS A 182 5.09 11.78 13.23
CA HIS A 182 5.81 13.04 13.20
C HIS A 182 6.25 13.33 11.75
N PRO A 183 5.86 14.46 11.14
CA PRO A 183 6.10 14.70 9.72
C PRO A 183 7.58 14.79 9.35
N ILE A 184 8.44 15.24 10.24
CA ILE A 184 9.88 15.40 9.97
C ILE A 184 10.62 14.06 10.10
N SER A 185 10.43 13.33 11.22
CA SER A 185 11.15 12.08 11.49
C SER A 185 10.48 10.83 10.92
N GLY A 186 9.17 10.89 10.68
CA GLY A 186 8.36 9.73 10.32
C GLY A 186 8.08 8.79 11.50
N GLU A 187 8.49 9.12 12.72
CA GLU A 187 8.25 8.29 13.90
C GLU A 187 6.78 8.37 14.34
N PRO A 188 6.16 7.24 14.72
CA PRO A 188 4.76 7.21 15.10
C PRO A 188 4.53 7.85 16.48
N PHE A 189 3.51 8.68 16.59
CA PHE A 189 2.86 8.98 17.87
C PHE A 189 2.00 7.79 18.30
N PHE A 190 1.26 7.23 17.34
CA PHE A 190 0.55 5.96 17.45
C PHE A 190 0.41 5.31 16.05
N GLU A 191 0.29 3.99 16.00
CA GLU A 191 0.19 3.25 14.75
C GLU A 191 -0.99 2.26 14.78
N SER A 192 -1.86 2.35 13.78
CA SER A 192 -2.99 1.43 13.57
C SER A 192 -3.97 1.37 14.76
N GLU A 193 -4.27 2.51 15.38
CA GLU A 193 -5.33 2.57 16.38
C GLU A 193 -6.70 2.44 15.76
N LYS A 194 -7.53 1.60 16.34
CA LYS A 194 -8.90 1.36 15.91
C LYS A 194 -9.78 2.52 16.35
N ILE A 195 -10.27 3.33 15.40
CA ILE A 195 -11.04 4.54 15.69
C ILE A 195 -12.50 4.49 15.24
N GLY A 196 -12.88 3.52 14.44
CA GLY A 196 -14.21 3.52 13.85
C GLY A 196 -14.72 2.12 13.54
N VAL A 197 -15.74 2.08 12.71
CA VAL A 197 -16.31 0.82 12.22
C VAL A 197 -15.32 0.11 11.30
N SER A 198 -15.46 -1.21 11.24
CA SER A 198 -14.76 -1.99 10.22
C SER A 198 -15.36 -1.67 8.85
N GLY A 199 -14.52 -1.62 7.82
CA GLY A 199 -14.95 -1.31 6.45
C GLY A 199 -13.85 -0.64 5.66
N GLU A 200 -14.24 -0.10 4.50
CA GLU A 200 -13.33 0.63 3.62
C GLU A 200 -13.35 2.12 3.94
N TYR A 201 -12.18 2.74 3.86
CA TYR A 201 -11.98 4.18 4.07
C TYR A 201 -11.33 4.77 2.83
N TYR A 202 -12.12 5.44 2.00
CA TYR A 202 -11.66 6.08 0.76
C TYR A 202 -11.57 7.59 0.88
N ALA A 203 -12.43 8.17 1.73
CA ALA A 203 -12.39 9.59 2.03
C ALA A 203 -11.12 9.92 2.82
N SER A 204 -10.46 11.01 2.43
CA SER A 204 -9.33 11.53 3.17
C SER A 204 -9.78 12.11 4.51
N PRO A 205 -9.03 11.92 5.59
CA PRO A 205 -9.33 12.56 6.86
C PRO A 205 -9.26 14.08 6.73
N ILE A 206 -10.02 14.78 7.54
CA ILE A 206 -9.95 16.23 7.68
C ILE A 206 -9.73 16.60 9.15
N GLY A 207 -9.00 17.71 9.37
CA GLY A 207 -8.79 18.28 10.69
C GLY A 207 -9.70 19.48 10.90
N VAL A 208 -10.40 19.51 12.00
CA VAL A 208 -11.29 20.61 12.37
C VAL A 208 -11.34 20.74 13.89
N ASP A 209 -11.17 21.95 14.39
CA ASP A 209 -11.31 22.30 15.79
C ASP A 209 -10.57 21.36 16.77
N GLY A 210 -9.34 20.99 16.41
CA GLY A 210 -8.50 20.09 17.22
C GLY A 210 -8.80 18.61 17.08
N GLN A 211 -9.76 18.23 16.26
CA GLN A 211 -10.21 16.86 16.05
C GLN A 211 -9.90 16.38 14.62
N ILE A 212 -9.80 15.07 14.47
CA ILE A 212 -9.67 14.40 13.16
C ILE A 212 -11.00 13.72 12.84
N LEU A 213 -11.56 14.08 11.70
CA LEU A 213 -12.80 13.50 11.19
C LEU A 213 -12.46 12.53 10.06
N VAL A 214 -12.94 11.30 10.15
CA VAL A 214 -12.84 10.27 9.14
C VAL A 214 -14.20 9.73 8.75
N ALA A 215 -14.39 9.40 7.48
CA ALA A 215 -15.64 8.83 6.97
C ALA A 215 -15.41 7.45 6.37
N SER A 216 -16.20 6.47 6.77
CA SER A 216 -16.20 5.14 6.15
C SER A 216 -17.00 5.16 4.85
N LYS A 217 -16.80 4.15 4.01
CA LYS A 217 -17.59 3.94 2.79
C LYS A 217 -19.09 3.77 3.08
N GLU A 218 -19.42 3.26 4.25
CA GLU A 218 -20.77 3.04 4.72
C GLU A 218 -21.47 4.33 5.21
N GLY A 219 -20.77 5.48 5.11
CA GLY A 219 -21.31 6.80 5.50
C GLY A 219 -21.20 7.11 6.99
N ILE A 220 -20.47 6.31 7.75
CA ILE A 220 -20.27 6.57 9.18
C ILE A 220 -19.10 7.52 9.35
N ILE A 221 -19.36 8.62 10.05
CA ILE A 221 -18.37 9.64 10.40
C ILE A 221 -17.92 9.42 11.84
N THR A 222 -16.62 9.37 12.03
CA THR A 222 -15.99 9.26 13.35
C THR A 222 -15.12 10.48 13.61
N LEU A 223 -15.26 11.07 14.77
CA LEU A 223 -14.40 12.12 15.33
C LEU A 223 -13.41 11.49 16.31
N PHE A 224 -12.14 11.88 16.18
CA PHE A 224 -11.04 11.38 17.00
C PHE A 224 -10.22 12.53 17.56
#